data_6641f791947e5f4bfa7772de1cd90d4e
#
_entry.id   6641f791947e5f4bfa7772de1cd90d4e
#
_cell.length_a   1.000
_cell.length_b   1.000
_cell.length_c   1.000
_cell.angle_alpha   90.00
_cell.angle_beta   90.00
_cell.angle_gamma   90.00
#
_symmetry.space_group_name_H-M   'P 1'
#
loop_
_entity.id
_entity.type
_entity.pdbx_description
1 polymer ?
#
loop_
_entity_poly.entity_id
_entity_poly.type
_entity_poly.pdbx_seq_one_letter_code
_entity_poly.pdbx_strand_id
1 'polypeptide(L)'
;MSLAYDLCYITTKIHTETQISATQLKTGDATGFFVTFRTPKGDRLCLVTNRHVVEGINTMKVYINTKDSHGDPIDSSFITCTLPFSTWKEKDNYYFHPRVNPVTNEPYDLCVIPFDSIIPQIESLTKTSLFYKSFNEDRFMTDANKASLDSIEDIMMVGYPNGLWDHVNNRPLIRRGITATDSKIDYLGSKMFLIDCACIEGSSGSPVLQYKDGLKAKLNGARLDLNNEVDYLLLGIQQSIPKKKVEATIDSSSGSTSTLQSGEKISLKIPINLGYILKAELLLDIKSIINWS
;
A
#
# COMPACT_ATOMS: atom_id res chain seq x y z
N MET A 1 8.43 2.46 -21.27
CA MET A 1 8.57 1.44 -20.20
C MET A 1 7.18 0.89 -19.88
N SER A 2 7.07 -0.36 -19.44
CA SER A 2 5.77 -0.96 -19.11
C SER A 2 5.30 -0.55 -17.72
N LEU A 3 3.99 -0.54 -17.46
CA LEU A 3 3.43 -0.30 -16.13
C LEU A 3 4.02 -1.25 -15.08
N ALA A 4 4.19 -2.54 -15.44
CA ALA A 4 4.77 -3.53 -14.53
C ALA A 4 6.18 -3.14 -14.06
N TYR A 5 6.96 -2.50 -14.90
CA TYR A 5 8.25 -1.94 -14.54
C TYR A 5 8.12 -0.77 -13.57
N ASP A 6 7.21 0.18 -13.85
CA ASP A 6 6.99 1.34 -12.97
C ASP A 6 6.47 0.93 -11.59
N LEU A 7 5.62 -0.10 -11.51
CA LEU A 7 5.09 -0.64 -10.25
C LEU A 7 6.19 -1.11 -9.29
N CYS A 8 7.31 -1.57 -9.82
CA CYS A 8 8.46 -1.98 -9.00
C CYS A 8 9.12 -0.81 -8.25
N TYR A 9 8.86 0.44 -8.64
CA TYR A 9 9.48 1.64 -8.09
C TYR A 9 8.48 2.62 -7.47
N ILE A 10 7.18 2.32 -7.59
CA ILE A 10 6.14 3.11 -6.93
C ILE A 10 6.00 2.73 -5.47
N THR A 11 6.30 1.47 -5.12
CA THR A 11 6.18 0.97 -3.75
C THR A 11 7.52 0.92 -3.04
N THR A 12 7.47 1.02 -1.72
CA THR A 12 8.63 0.80 -0.83
C THR A 12 8.23 -0.12 0.31
N LYS A 13 9.17 -0.99 0.72
CA LYS A 13 9.03 -1.71 1.99
C LYS A 13 9.06 -0.71 3.13
N ILE A 14 8.17 -0.88 4.09
CA ILE A 14 8.20 -0.20 5.38
C ILE A 14 8.64 -1.20 6.43
N HIS A 15 9.66 -0.84 7.21
CA HIS A 15 10.05 -1.55 8.42
C HIS A 15 9.91 -0.59 9.60
N THR A 16 9.15 -1.00 10.61
CA THR A 16 8.87 -0.17 11.79
C THR A 16 9.52 -0.74 13.04
N GLU A 17 9.93 0.15 13.93
CA GLU A 17 10.47 -0.21 15.24
C GLU A 17 9.73 0.57 16.33
N THR A 18 9.29 -0.14 17.36
CA THR A 18 8.61 0.43 18.54
C THR A 18 9.28 -0.05 19.80
N GLN A 19 9.78 0.88 20.61
CA GLN A 19 10.35 0.56 21.93
C GLN A 19 9.22 0.25 22.92
N ILE A 20 9.13 -0.97 23.37
CA ILE A 20 8.12 -1.42 24.36
C ILE A 20 8.65 -1.24 25.77
N SER A 21 9.94 -1.53 26.00
CA SER A 21 10.63 -1.35 27.28
C SER A 21 12.12 -1.07 27.02
N ALA A 22 12.90 -0.84 28.06
CA ALA A 22 14.35 -0.61 27.93
C ALA A 22 15.10 -1.72 27.15
N THR A 23 14.57 -2.95 27.21
CA THR A 23 15.21 -4.14 26.61
C THR A 23 14.39 -4.79 25.50
N GLN A 24 13.17 -4.31 25.22
CA GLN A 24 12.26 -4.96 24.27
C GLN A 24 11.89 -4.03 23.12
N LEU A 25 12.26 -4.42 21.92
CA LEU A 25 11.91 -3.79 20.66
C LEU A 25 10.88 -4.66 19.92
N LYS A 26 9.78 -4.04 19.50
CA LYS A 26 8.81 -4.64 18.58
C LYS A 26 9.09 -4.12 17.18
N THR A 27 9.14 -5.03 16.22
CA THR A 27 9.28 -4.67 14.79
C THR A 27 8.03 -5.06 14.01
N GLY A 28 7.81 -4.40 12.89
CA GLY A 28 6.73 -4.71 11.95
C GLY A 28 7.16 -4.41 10.53
N ASP A 29 6.58 -5.14 9.58
CA ASP A 29 6.76 -4.90 8.15
C ASP A 29 5.42 -4.54 7.51
N ALA A 30 5.45 -3.61 6.55
CA ALA A 30 4.29 -3.14 5.80
C ALA A 30 4.71 -2.64 4.41
N THR A 31 3.75 -2.11 3.69
CA THR A 31 3.95 -1.49 2.38
C THR A 31 3.65 0.00 2.46
N GLY A 32 4.47 0.79 1.77
CA GLY A 32 4.15 2.17 1.41
C GLY A 32 4.23 2.34 -0.10
N PHE A 33 3.58 3.37 -0.63
CA PHE A 33 3.70 3.73 -2.03
C PHE A 33 3.68 5.24 -2.24
N PHE A 34 4.30 5.67 -3.32
CA PHE A 34 4.39 7.09 -3.64
C PHE A 34 3.20 7.56 -4.48
N VAL A 35 2.68 8.73 -4.13
CA VAL A 35 1.68 9.48 -4.89
C VAL A 35 2.16 10.89 -5.15
N THR A 36 1.71 11.48 -6.24
CA THR A 36 1.92 12.89 -6.56
C THR A 36 0.58 13.61 -6.56
N PHE A 37 0.42 14.55 -5.65
CA PHE A 37 -0.73 15.45 -5.61
C PHE A 37 -0.44 16.72 -6.39
N ARG A 38 -1.40 17.16 -7.21
CA ARG A 38 -1.37 18.47 -7.86
C ARG A 38 -1.84 19.55 -6.89
N THR A 39 -1.04 20.56 -6.66
CA THR A 39 -1.39 21.70 -5.82
C THR A 39 -1.19 23.01 -6.58
N PRO A 40 -1.77 24.12 -6.09
CA PRO A 40 -1.52 25.45 -6.70
C PRO A 40 -0.03 25.85 -6.71
N LYS A 41 0.78 25.25 -5.84
CA LYS A 41 2.23 25.49 -5.73
C LYS A 41 3.08 24.44 -6.50
N GLY A 42 2.45 23.63 -7.34
CA GLY A 42 3.10 22.57 -8.10
C GLY A 42 2.81 21.16 -7.57
N ASP A 43 3.39 20.18 -8.22
CA ASP A 43 3.24 18.77 -7.86
C ASP A 43 3.99 18.45 -6.56
N ARG A 44 3.35 17.66 -5.68
CA ARG A 44 3.86 17.32 -4.36
C ARG A 44 3.93 15.81 -4.18
N LEU A 45 5.13 15.32 -3.91
CA LEU A 45 5.38 13.90 -3.64
C LEU A 45 5.00 13.54 -2.20
N CYS A 46 4.26 12.46 -2.04
CA CYS A 46 3.89 11.92 -0.74
C CYS A 46 4.08 10.40 -0.70
N LEU A 47 4.38 9.87 0.48
CA LEU A 47 4.30 8.45 0.78
C LEU A 47 2.98 8.15 1.48
N VAL A 48 2.27 7.13 1.00
CA VAL A 48 0.99 6.64 1.54
C VAL A 48 1.20 5.30 2.21
N THR A 49 0.57 5.11 3.36
CA THR A 49 0.46 3.81 4.06
C THR A 49 -0.77 3.80 4.97
N ASN A 50 -0.99 2.74 5.74
CA ASN A 50 -2.05 2.72 6.73
C ASN A 50 -1.65 3.47 8.02
N ARG A 51 -2.66 4.00 8.74
CA ARG A 51 -2.49 4.65 10.03
C ARG A 51 -1.87 3.69 11.05
N HIS A 52 -2.41 2.47 11.17
CA HIS A 52 -1.94 1.48 12.14
C HIS A 52 -0.47 1.05 11.94
N VAL A 53 0.09 1.28 10.74
CA VAL A 53 1.51 1.01 10.45
C VAL A 53 2.43 2.00 11.15
N VAL A 54 1.99 3.26 11.28
CA VAL A 54 2.83 4.36 11.79
C VAL A 54 2.39 4.87 13.17
N GLU A 55 1.20 4.50 13.63
CA GLU A 55 0.70 4.97 14.93
C GLU A 55 1.49 4.36 16.09
N GLY A 56 2.11 5.22 16.91
CA GLY A 56 2.85 4.80 18.10
C GLY A 56 4.23 4.17 17.86
N ILE A 57 4.76 4.23 16.62
CA ILE A 57 6.13 3.75 16.35
C ILE A 57 7.18 4.79 16.73
N ASN A 58 8.42 4.34 16.94
CA ASN A 58 9.57 5.23 17.15
C ASN A 58 10.28 5.57 15.85
N THR A 59 10.51 4.57 14.99
CA THR A 59 11.19 4.75 13.71
C THR A 59 10.48 4.00 12.60
N MET A 60 10.58 4.54 11.39
CA MET A 60 10.17 3.89 10.15
C MET A 60 11.32 3.91 9.16
N LYS A 61 11.67 2.76 8.60
CA LYS A 61 12.65 2.64 7.53
C LYS A 61 11.93 2.41 6.20
N VAL A 62 12.35 3.12 5.17
CA VAL A 62 11.91 2.95 3.78
C VAL A 62 13.12 2.75 2.88
N TYR A 63 12.93 2.06 1.76
CA TYR A 63 13.99 1.62 0.86
C TYR A 63 13.74 2.18 -0.53
N ILE A 64 14.64 3.02 -1.04
CA ILE A 64 14.46 3.73 -2.30
C ILE A 64 15.64 3.43 -3.22
N ASN A 65 15.38 2.98 -4.44
CA ASN A 65 16.41 2.69 -5.43
C ASN A 65 17.21 3.93 -5.79
N THR A 66 18.44 3.73 -6.25
CA THR A 66 19.29 4.79 -6.79
C THR A 66 19.21 4.82 -8.30
N LYS A 67 19.62 5.93 -8.91
CA LYS A 67 19.71 6.08 -10.37
C LYS A 67 21.13 6.48 -10.79
N ASP A 68 21.45 6.12 -12.02
CA ASP A 68 22.70 6.48 -12.66
C ASP A 68 22.68 7.91 -13.22
N SER A 69 23.76 8.31 -13.92
CA SER A 69 23.89 9.62 -14.57
C SER A 69 22.93 9.82 -15.75
N HIS A 70 22.33 8.76 -16.31
CA HIS A 70 21.34 8.82 -17.39
C HIS A 70 19.92 8.92 -16.83
N GLY A 71 19.75 8.75 -15.51
CA GLY A 71 18.45 8.78 -14.84
C GLY A 71 17.76 7.42 -14.76
N ASP A 72 18.46 6.34 -15.14
CA ASP A 72 17.96 4.97 -15.07
C ASP A 72 18.24 4.34 -13.71
N PRO A 73 17.33 3.48 -13.18
CA PRO A 73 17.55 2.83 -11.89
C PRO A 73 18.70 1.84 -11.97
N ILE A 74 19.51 1.83 -10.92
CA ILE A 74 20.61 0.88 -10.77
C ILE A 74 20.10 -0.34 -10.02
N ASP A 75 20.18 -1.52 -10.63
CA ASP A 75 19.87 -2.79 -9.97
C ASP A 75 20.81 -3.02 -8.78
N SER A 76 20.30 -3.66 -7.74
CA SER A 76 21.03 -3.97 -6.51
C SER A 76 21.59 -2.72 -5.77
N SER A 77 21.07 -1.53 -6.07
CA SER A 77 21.47 -0.28 -5.42
C SER A 77 20.28 0.50 -4.89
N PHE A 78 20.22 0.69 -3.57
CA PHE A 78 19.17 1.43 -2.90
C PHE A 78 19.68 2.07 -1.60
N ILE A 79 18.97 3.09 -1.15
CA ILE A 79 19.23 3.77 0.13
C ILE A 79 18.14 3.37 1.12
N THR A 80 18.56 3.06 2.36
CA THR A 80 17.65 2.94 3.50
C THR A 80 17.50 4.30 4.17
N CYS A 81 16.30 4.86 4.13
CA CYS A 81 15.96 6.09 4.81
C CYS A 81 15.26 5.78 6.14
N THR A 82 15.78 6.30 7.25
CA THR A 82 15.18 6.17 8.58
C THR A 82 14.48 7.47 8.96
N LEU A 83 13.16 7.37 9.21
CA LEU A 83 12.30 8.48 9.58
C LEU A 83 12.03 8.42 11.09
N PRO A 84 12.33 9.51 11.85
CA PRO A 84 12.29 9.51 13.31
C PRO A 84 10.88 9.84 13.84
N PHE A 85 9.94 8.91 13.76
CA PHE A 85 8.55 9.11 14.20
C PHE A 85 8.41 9.50 15.67
N SER A 86 9.38 9.13 16.51
CA SER A 86 9.40 9.53 17.93
C SER A 86 9.50 11.05 18.13
N THR A 87 10.02 11.79 17.14
CA THR A 87 10.16 13.26 17.19
C THR A 87 9.20 13.98 16.22
N TRP A 88 8.58 13.23 15.32
CA TRP A 88 7.65 13.76 14.34
C TRP A 88 6.27 14.00 14.96
N LYS A 89 5.55 14.98 14.43
CA LYS A 89 4.21 15.34 14.87
C LYS A 89 3.20 15.19 13.76
N GLU A 90 2.01 14.71 14.12
CA GLU A 90 0.85 14.74 13.25
C GLU A 90 0.56 16.20 12.82
N LYS A 91 0.14 16.36 11.57
CA LYS A 91 -0.14 17.64 10.88
C LYS A 91 1.07 18.54 10.60
N ASP A 92 2.26 18.12 10.99
CA ASP A 92 3.51 18.77 10.62
C ASP A 92 4.31 17.87 9.66
N ASN A 93 4.55 16.61 10.05
CA ASN A 93 5.40 15.66 9.31
C ASN A 93 4.59 14.56 8.63
N TYR A 94 3.42 14.21 9.16
CA TYR A 94 2.50 13.22 8.59
C TYR A 94 1.05 13.58 8.92
N TYR A 95 0.12 13.03 8.14
CA TYR A 95 -1.31 13.35 8.24
C TYR A 95 -2.12 12.08 8.26
N PHE A 96 -2.96 11.92 9.27
CA PHE A 96 -3.99 10.90 9.31
C PHE A 96 -5.26 11.36 8.60
N HIS A 97 -6.06 10.40 8.15
CA HIS A 97 -7.33 10.73 7.51
C HIS A 97 -8.26 11.47 8.48
N PRO A 98 -8.84 12.62 8.07
CA PRO A 98 -9.57 13.51 8.99
C PRO A 98 -10.96 13.00 9.40
N ARG A 99 -11.53 12.04 8.64
CA ARG A 99 -12.88 11.53 8.90
C ARG A 99 -12.86 10.16 9.55
N VAL A 100 -13.94 9.86 10.28
CA VAL A 100 -14.24 8.53 10.79
C VAL A 100 -15.09 7.75 9.79
N ASN A 101 -14.95 6.44 9.82
CA ASN A 101 -15.81 5.53 9.08
C ASN A 101 -17.21 5.55 9.72
N PRO A 102 -18.29 5.85 8.98
CA PRO A 102 -19.62 6.01 9.55
C PRO A 102 -20.22 4.71 10.12
N VAL A 103 -19.66 3.55 9.75
CA VAL A 103 -20.15 2.24 10.19
C VAL A 103 -19.44 1.78 11.46
N THR A 104 -18.11 1.91 11.51
CA THR A 104 -17.32 1.43 12.64
C THR A 104 -17.09 2.49 13.71
N ASN A 105 -17.35 3.77 13.39
CA ASN A 105 -17.02 4.95 14.19
C ASN A 105 -15.53 5.06 14.53
N GLU A 106 -14.67 4.38 13.78
CA GLU A 106 -13.22 4.44 13.90
C GLU A 106 -12.64 5.32 12.78
N PRO A 107 -11.52 6.01 13.00
CA PRO A 107 -10.84 6.76 11.95
C PRO A 107 -10.54 5.88 10.73
N TYR A 108 -10.64 6.43 9.51
CA TYR A 108 -10.14 5.73 8.34
C TYR A 108 -8.64 5.47 8.49
N ASP A 109 -8.25 4.24 8.25
CA ASP A 109 -6.90 3.72 8.50
C ASP A 109 -5.91 4.11 7.39
N LEU A 110 -5.73 5.43 7.20
CA LEU A 110 -4.83 5.99 6.18
C LEU A 110 -3.89 7.02 6.81
N CYS A 111 -2.66 7.04 6.29
CA CYS A 111 -1.62 8.00 6.60
C CYS A 111 -0.94 8.48 5.32
N VAL A 112 -0.70 9.78 5.22
CA VAL A 112 0.07 10.42 4.15
C VAL A 112 1.24 11.19 4.78
N ILE A 113 2.43 10.98 4.23
CA ILE A 113 3.68 11.60 4.67
C ILE A 113 4.22 12.42 3.50
N PRO A 114 4.29 13.77 3.58
CA PRO A 114 4.94 14.59 2.56
C PRO A 114 6.42 14.21 2.41
N PHE A 115 6.85 13.95 1.18
CA PHE A 115 8.20 13.48 0.86
C PHE A 115 9.03 14.50 0.06
N ASP A 116 8.44 15.64 -0.30
CA ASP A 116 9.11 16.68 -1.10
C ASP A 116 10.41 17.19 -0.50
N SER A 117 10.45 17.36 0.83
CA SER A 117 11.66 17.82 1.53
C SER A 117 12.59 16.67 1.90
N ILE A 118 12.07 15.45 2.01
CA ILE A 118 12.82 14.27 2.47
C ILE A 118 13.75 13.77 1.36
N ILE A 119 13.28 13.66 0.12
CA ILE A 119 14.08 13.20 -1.02
C ILE A 119 15.34 14.06 -1.21
N PRO A 120 15.25 15.40 -1.34
CA PRO A 120 16.45 16.24 -1.51
C PRO A 120 17.41 16.15 -0.32
N GLN A 121 16.89 15.99 0.90
CA GLN A 121 17.75 15.82 2.09
C GLN A 121 18.55 14.53 2.02
N ILE A 122 17.89 13.40 1.65
CA ILE A 122 18.59 12.11 1.50
C ILE A 122 19.66 12.23 0.41
N GLU A 123 19.32 12.78 -0.77
CA GLU A 123 20.26 12.94 -1.88
C GLU A 123 21.45 13.84 -1.49
N SER A 124 21.20 14.91 -0.74
CA SER A 124 22.26 15.79 -0.23
C SER A 124 23.19 15.10 0.75
N LEU A 125 22.65 14.29 1.66
CA LEU A 125 23.42 13.57 2.68
C LEU A 125 24.21 12.40 2.11
N THR A 126 23.59 11.63 1.22
CA THR A 126 24.21 10.41 0.65
C THR A 126 25.03 10.67 -0.59
N LYS A 127 24.93 11.86 -1.20
CA LYS A 127 25.51 12.20 -2.50
C LYS A 127 25.08 11.25 -3.62
N THR A 128 23.88 10.70 -3.50
CA THR A 128 23.34 9.69 -4.42
C THR A 128 21.95 10.14 -4.88
N SER A 129 21.72 10.10 -6.19
CA SER A 129 20.40 10.41 -6.76
C SER A 129 19.44 9.22 -6.62
N LEU A 130 18.21 9.50 -6.21
CA LEU A 130 17.21 8.48 -5.95
C LEU A 130 16.32 8.23 -7.17
N PHE A 131 15.88 6.99 -7.34
CA PHE A 131 14.93 6.57 -8.35
C PHE A 131 13.65 6.05 -7.71
N TYR A 132 12.54 6.68 -8.05
CA TYR A 132 11.19 6.30 -7.65
C TYR A 132 10.20 6.69 -8.73
N LYS A 133 9.03 6.10 -8.68
CA LYS A 133 7.84 6.45 -9.46
C LYS A 133 6.70 6.76 -8.50
N SER A 134 5.65 7.42 -8.97
CA SER A 134 4.47 7.75 -8.17
C SER A 134 3.19 7.61 -8.98
N PHE A 135 2.08 7.32 -8.32
CA PHE A 135 0.77 7.47 -8.92
C PHE A 135 0.38 8.95 -8.91
N ASN A 136 -0.04 9.46 -10.06
CA ASN A 136 -0.67 10.77 -10.14
C ASN A 136 -2.12 10.69 -9.66
N GLU A 137 -2.64 11.75 -9.05
CA GLU A 137 -4.00 11.77 -8.51
C GLU A 137 -5.11 11.61 -9.56
N ASP A 138 -4.86 11.91 -10.83
CA ASP A 138 -5.78 11.65 -11.93
C ASP A 138 -6.00 10.17 -12.22
N ARG A 139 -5.16 9.31 -11.65
CA ARG A 139 -5.27 7.85 -11.69
C ARG A 139 -5.98 7.26 -10.46
N PHE A 140 -6.48 8.08 -9.55
CA PHE A 140 -7.27 7.58 -8.42
C PHE A 140 -8.71 7.31 -8.86
N MET A 141 -9.26 6.19 -8.38
CA MET A 141 -10.68 5.93 -8.52
C MET A 141 -11.48 6.96 -7.73
N THR A 142 -12.37 7.66 -8.42
CA THR A 142 -13.24 8.70 -7.89
C THR A 142 -14.64 8.58 -8.51
N ASP A 143 -15.60 9.35 -8.01
CA ASP A 143 -16.93 9.42 -8.62
C ASP A 143 -16.90 9.83 -10.11
N ALA A 144 -15.89 10.59 -10.53
CA ALA A 144 -15.77 11.06 -11.91
C ALA A 144 -15.38 9.96 -12.91
N ASN A 145 -14.64 8.95 -12.50
CA ASN A 145 -14.11 7.91 -13.39
C ASN A 145 -14.57 6.48 -13.07
N LYS A 146 -15.23 6.24 -11.95
CA LYS A 146 -15.71 4.91 -11.55
C LYS A 146 -16.73 4.29 -12.53
N ALA A 147 -17.38 5.11 -13.36
CA ALA A 147 -18.35 4.61 -14.35
C ALA A 147 -17.70 3.76 -15.45
N SER A 148 -16.39 3.86 -15.65
CA SER A 148 -15.62 3.03 -16.59
C SER A 148 -15.29 1.63 -16.07
N LEU A 149 -15.60 1.35 -14.79
CA LEU A 149 -15.35 0.07 -14.13
C LEU A 149 -16.52 -0.88 -14.32
N ASP A 150 -16.22 -2.16 -14.46
CA ASP A 150 -17.19 -3.23 -14.27
C ASP A 150 -17.45 -3.51 -12.79
N SER A 151 -18.46 -4.34 -12.50
CA SER A 151 -18.74 -4.77 -11.13
C SER A 151 -17.64 -5.66 -10.57
N ILE A 152 -16.97 -6.42 -11.43
CA ILE A 152 -15.80 -7.24 -11.08
C ILE A 152 -14.67 -6.87 -12.04
N GLU A 153 -13.53 -6.51 -11.49
CA GLU A 153 -12.34 -6.08 -12.23
C GLU A 153 -11.15 -6.99 -11.92
N ASP A 154 -10.33 -7.26 -12.92
CA ASP A 154 -8.99 -7.80 -12.70
C ASP A 154 -8.12 -6.76 -11.98
N ILE A 155 -7.39 -7.21 -10.96
CA ILE A 155 -6.55 -6.31 -10.14
C ILE A 155 -5.12 -6.82 -10.02
N MET A 156 -4.22 -5.87 -9.79
CA MET A 156 -2.88 -6.12 -9.25
C MET A 156 -2.76 -5.48 -7.86
N MET A 157 -2.11 -6.20 -6.95
CA MET A 157 -1.69 -5.69 -5.65
C MET A 157 -0.18 -5.79 -5.52
N VAL A 158 0.47 -4.70 -5.15
CA VAL A 158 1.93 -4.59 -5.10
C VAL A 158 2.37 -4.32 -3.67
N GLY A 159 3.31 -5.10 -3.15
CA GLY A 159 3.77 -4.86 -1.78
C GLY A 159 4.73 -5.92 -1.25
N TYR A 160 4.86 -5.96 0.09
CA TYR A 160 5.88 -6.69 0.83
C TYR A 160 5.25 -7.66 1.87
N PRO A 161 4.51 -8.68 1.40
CA PRO A 161 3.81 -9.62 2.28
C PRO A 161 4.76 -10.33 3.23
N ASN A 162 4.48 -10.36 4.53
CA ASN A 162 5.36 -10.90 5.59
C ASN A 162 6.80 -10.37 5.52
N GLY A 163 6.99 -9.15 5.02
CA GLY A 163 8.31 -8.61 4.79
C GLY A 163 9.09 -9.26 3.65
N LEU A 164 8.47 -10.18 2.89
CA LEU A 164 9.09 -10.83 1.72
C LEU A 164 9.28 -9.84 0.58
N TRP A 165 10.47 -9.84 0.01
CA TRP A 165 10.87 -8.99 -1.10
C TRP A 165 12.17 -9.51 -1.72
N ASP A 166 12.49 -9.08 -2.93
CA ASP A 166 13.84 -9.26 -3.47
C ASP A 166 14.75 -8.20 -2.83
N HIS A 167 15.42 -8.60 -1.75
CA HIS A 167 16.28 -7.72 -0.96
C HIS A 167 17.58 -7.34 -1.67
N VAL A 168 17.94 -8.05 -2.73
CA VAL A 168 19.11 -7.72 -3.54
C VAL A 168 18.81 -6.55 -4.47
N ASN A 169 17.67 -6.62 -5.17
CA ASN A 169 17.29 -5.63 -6.17
C ASN A 169 16.28 -4.59 -5.67
N ASN A 170 15.86 -4.67 -4.41
CA ASN A 170 14.82 -3.83 -3.81
C ASN A 170 13.51 -3.88 -4.61
N ARG A 171 12.97 -5.09 -4.85
CA ARG A 171 11.74 -5.30 -5.64
C ARG A 171 10.61 -5.84 -4.79
N PRO A 172 9.38 -5.29 -4.95
CA PRO A 172 8.18 -5.81 -4.32
C PRO A 172 7.72 -7.12 -4.97
N LEU A 173 6.75 -7.76 -4.33
CA LEU A 173 5.97 -8.84 -4.94
C LEU A 173 4.69 -8.26 -5.58
N ILE A 174 4.41 -8.65 -6.83
CA ILE A 174 3.20 -8.30 -7.56
C ILE A 174 2.28 -9.52 -7.57
N ARG A 175 1.04 -9.33 -7.13
CA ARG A 175 0.01 -10.38 -7.05
C ARG A 175 -1.19 -9.99 -7.89
N ARG A 176 -1.79 -10.96 -8.58
CA ARG A 176 -3.04 -10.78 -9.33
C ARG A 176 -4.21 -11.33 -8.54
N GLY A 177 -5.37 -10.75 -8.77
CA GLY A 177 -6.65 -11.16 -8.22
C GLY A 177 -7.80 -10.46 -8.91
N ILE A 178 -8.96 -10.45 -8.28
CA ILE A 178 -10.14 -9.75 -8.76
C ILE A 178 -10.75 -8.91 -7.62
N THR A 179 -11.58 -7.91 -7.97
CA THR A 179 -12.49 -7.34 -6.98
C THR A 179 -13.53 -8.40 -6.61
N ALA A 180 -13.70 -8.68 -5.33
CA ALA A 180 -14.68 -9.66 -4.83
C ALA A 180 -16.05 -9.01 -4.58
N THR A 181 -16.12 -7.69 -4.55
CA THR A 181 -17.34 -6.88 -4.51
C THR A 181 -17.20 -5.70 -5.48
N ASP A 182 -18.33 -5.14 -5.90
CA ASP A 182 -18.31 -3.96 -6.79
C ASP A 182 -17.59 -2.79 -6.12
N SER A 183 -16.43 -2.41 -6.66
CA SER A 183 -15.60 -1.33 -6.12
C SER A 183 -16.27 0.05 -6.19
N LYS A 184 -17.30 0.22 -7.04
CA LYS A 184 -18.07 1.46 -7.16
C LYS A 184 -19.01 1.66 -5.96
N ILE A 185 -19.43 0.58 -5.30
CA ILE A 185 -20.38 0.58 -4.19
C ILE A 185 -19.61 0.55 -2.87
N ASP A 186 -20.11 1.28 -1.87
CA ASP A 186 -19.55 1.29 -0.53
C ASP A 186 -19.92 -0.01 0.20
N TYR A 187 -18.94 -0.87 0.47
CA TYR A 187 -19.16 -2.15 1.12
C TYR A 187 -19.64 -1.96 2.57
N LEU A 188 -20.82 -2.49 2.87
CA LEU A 188 -21.51 -2.33 4.15
C LEU A 188 -21.62 -0.84 4.58
N GLY A 189 -21.75 0.08 3.62
CA GLY A 189 -21.85 1.52 3.87
C GLY A 189 -20.52 2.24 4.21
N SER A 190 -19.39 1.54 4.15
CA SER A 190 -18.05 2.09 4.34
C SER A 190 -17.37 2.35 3.00
N LYS A 191 -16.53 3.39 2.91
CA LYS A 191 -15.71 3.72 1.74
C LYS A 191 -14.62 2.65 1.50
N MET A 192 -15.05 1.42 1.30
CA MET A 192 -14.22 0.25 1.05
C MET A 192 -14.90 -0.75 0.11
N PHE A 193 -14.12 -1.72 -0.36
CA PHE A 193 -14.58 -2.89 -1.11
C PHE A 193 -13.69 -4.09 -0.75
N LEU A 194 -14.08 -5.29 -1.20
CA LEU A 194 -13.32 -6.51 -1.01
C LEU A 194 -12.63 -6.93 -2.31
N ILE A 195 -11.46 -7.54 -2.15
CA ILE A 195 -10.75 -8.23 -3.22
C ILE A 195 -10.53 -9.71 -2.87
N ASP A 196 -10.51 -10.57 -3.88
CA ASP A 196 -9.98 -11.93 -3.82
C ASP A 196 -8.56 -11.91 -4.41
N CYS A 197 -7.60 -11.94 -3.51
CA CYS A 197 -6.17 -11.92 -3.80
C CYS A 197 -5.43 -12.51 -2.60
N ALA A 198 -4.24 -13.04 -2.79
CA ALA A 198 -3.43 -13.57 -1.69
C ALA A 198 -3.05 -12.47 -0.69
N CYS A 199 -4.01 -12.07 0.17
CA CYS A 199 -3.83 -11.08 1.22
C CYS A 199 -3.29 -11.76 2.48
N ILE A 200 -2.12 -11.31 2.93
CA ILE A 200 -1.46 -11.81 4.15
C ILE A 200 -0.88 -10.63 4.94
N GLU A 201 -0.42 -10.86 6.15
CA GLU A 201 0.24 -9.84 6.98
C GLU A 201 1.42 -9.20 6.22
N GLY A 202 1.71 -7.92 6.49
CA GLY A 202 2.70 -7.13 5.72
C GLY A 202 2.16 -6.53 4.41
N SER A 203 0.97 -6.96 3.96
CA SER A 203 0.32 -6.34 2.80
C SER A 203 -0.36 -5.00 3.13
N SER A 204 -0.49 -4.62 4.40
CA SER A 204 -1.05 -3.33 4.81
C SER A 204 -0.34 -2.17 4.10
N GLY A 205 -1.12 -1.24 3.54
CA GLY A 205 -0.62 -0.12 2.75
C GLY A 205 -0.33 -0.44 1.27
N SER A 206 -0.51 -1.69 0.83
CA SER A 206 -0.32 -2.06 -0.59
C SER A 206 -1.33 -1.37 -1.49
N PRO A 207 -0.92 -0.72 -2.59
CA PRO A 207 -1.83 -0.21 -3.60
C PRO A 207 -2.50 -1.37 -4.35
N VAL A 208 -3.79 -1.19 -4.64
CA VAL A 208 -4.61 -2.09 -5.45
C VAL A 208 -5.04 -1.36 -6.71
N LEU A 209 -4.70 -1.93 -7.85
CA LEU A 209 -4.87 -1.32 -9.16
C LEU A 209 -5.82 -2.17 -10.00
N GLN A 210 -6.77 -1.53 -10.70
CA GLN A 210 -7.32 -2.12 -11.90
C GLN A 210 -6.21 -2.13 -12.97
N TYR A 211 -6.09 -3.24 -13.66
CA TYR A 211 -5.14 -3.38 -14.75
C TYR A 211 -5.85 -3.96 -15.98
N LYS A 212 -5.92 -3.16 -17.03
CA LYS A 212 -6.43 -3.60 -18.33
C LYS A 212 -5.25 -3.73 -19.29
N ASP A 213 -4.86 -4.98 -19.56
CA ASP A 213 -3.93 -5.31 -20.63
C ASP A 213 -4.73 -5.51 -21.91
N GLY A 214 -4.54 -4.65 -22.88
CA GLY A 214 -5.28 -4.79 -24.13
C GLY A 214 -5.10 -3.64 -25.11
N LEU A 215 -5.27 -3.97 -26.38
CA LEU A 215 -5.43 -3.03 -27.47
C LEU A 215 -6.67 -2.16 -27.23
N LYS A 216 -6.47 -0.88 -26.87
CA LYS A 216 -7.56 0.09 -26.90
C LYS A 216 -7.83 0.50 -28.33
N ALA A 217 -8.99 0.12 -28.83
CA ALA A 217 -9.51 0.64 -30.08
C ALA A 217 -10.20 2.00 -29.82
N LYS A 218 -9.63 3.10 -30.26
CA LYS A 218 -10.32 4.39 -30.36
C LYS A 218 -10.80 4.59 -31.77
N LEU A 219 -12.10 4.82 -31.95
CA LEU A 219 -12.65 5.29 -33.21
C LEU A 219 -12.41 6.80 -33.31
N ASN A 220 -11.42 7.20 -34.10
CA ASN A 220 -11.22 8.58 -34.55
C ASN A 220 -11.83 8.74 -35.94
N GLY A 221 -13.10 9.12 -36.02
CA GLY A 221 -13.84 9.17 -37.28
C GLY A 221 -13.96 7.77 -37.92
N ALA A 222 -13.48 7.60 -39.16
CA ALA A 222 -13.49 6.31 -39.89
C ALA A 222 -12.21 5.48 -39.68
N ARG A 223 -11.29 5.87 -38.80
CA ARG A 223 -10.05 5.13 -38.52
C ARG A 223 -10.09 4.48 -37.14
N LEU A 224 -9.70 3.21 -37.09
CA LEU A 224 -9.48 2.46 -35.85
C LEU A 224 -8.02 2.68 -35.43
N ASP A 225 -7.78 3.50 -34.43
CA ASP A 225 -6.45 3.66 -33.83
C ASP A 225 -6.29 2.63 -32.72
N LEU A 226 -5.37 1.69 -32.93
CA LEU A 226 -5.00 0.66 -31.95
C LEU A 226 -3.81 1.19 -31.15
N ASN A 227 -4.07 1.74 -29.98
CA ASN A 227 -3.01 2.16 -29.06
C ASN A 227 -2.76 1.10 -28.00
N ASN A 228 -1.50 0.66 -27.89
CA ASN A 228 -1.00 -0.20 -26.81
C ASN A 228 -0.79 0.63 -25.51
N GLU A 229 -1.77 1.43 -25.13
CA GLU A 229 -1.72 2.14 -23.86
C GLU A 229 -2.21 1.23 -22.73
N VAL A 230 -1.30 0.90 -21.84
CA VAL A 230 -1.66 0.25 -20.58
C VAL A 230 -2.45 1.25 -19.76
N ASP A 231 -3.74 0.97 -19.57
CA ASP A 231 -4.60 1.77 -18.71
C ASP A 231 -4.65 1.14 -17.32
N TYR A 232 -4.46 1.96 -16.31
CA TYR A 232 -4.59 1.54 -14.92
C TYR A 232 -5.32 2.60 -14.11
N LEU A 233 -5.98 2.14 -13.06
CA LEU A 233 -6.63 3.00 -12.09
C LEU A 233 -6.27 2.50 -10.69
N LEU A 234 -5.81 3.39 -9.82
CA LEU A 234 -5.64 3.09 -8.41
C LEU A 234 -7.02 2.97 -7.78
N LEU A 235 -7.46 1.75 -7.50
CA LEU A 235 -8.77 1.50 -6.89
C LEU A 235 -8.76 1.80 -5.41
N GLY A 236 -7.65 1.47 -4.72
CA GLY A 236 -7.56 1.70 -3.28
C GLY A 236 -6.30 1.15 -2.63
N ILE A 237 -6.35 1.08 -1.31
CA ILE A 237 -5.26 0.74 -0.42
C ILE A 237 -5.68 -0.44 0.47
N GLN A 238 -4.89 -1.49 0.50
CA GLN A 238 -5.13 -2.65 1.35
C GLN A 238 -5.00 -2.25 2.83
N GLN A 239 -6.07 -2.46 3.60
CA GLN A 239 -6.14 -2.12 5.01
C GLN A 239 -5.90 -3.33 5.90
N SER A 240 -6.73 -4.35 5.75
CA SER A 240 -6.75 -5.51 6.63
C SER A 240 -7.27 -6.76 5.91
N ILE A 241 -7.15 -7.90 6.57
CA ILE A 241 -7.59 -9.20 6.05
C ILE A 241 -8.64 -9.81 6.98
N PRO A 242 -9.80 -10.25 6.44
CA PRO A 242 -10.72 -11.03 7.23
C PRO A 242 -10.09 -12.37 7.60
N LYS A 243 -10.24 -12.76 8.87
CA LYS A 243 -9.71 -14.02 9.42
C LYS A 243 -10.87 -14.88 9.89
N LYS A 244 -10.88 -16.15 9.50
CA LYS A 244 -11.81 -17.15 10.01
C LYS A 244 -11.23 -17.78 11.27
N LYS A 245 -12.01 -17.81 12.34
CA LYS A 245 -11.67 -18.57 13.56
C LYS A 245 -11.90 -20.05 13.28
N VAL A 246 -10.88 -20.85 13.44
CA VAL A 246 -10.95 -22.32 13.37
C VAL A 246 -10.57 -22.87 14.73
N GLU A 247 -11.42 -23.75 15.29
CA GLU A 247 -11.17 -24.44 16.53
C GLU A 247 -10.79 -25.90 16.22
N ALA A 248 -9.66 -26.33 16.74
CA ALA A 248 -9.22 -27.71 16.70
C ALA A 248 -9.14 -28.26 18.12
N THR A 249 -9.56 -29.53 18.31
CA THR A 249 -9.38 -30.25 19.57
C THR A 249 -8.18 -31.18 19.40
N ILE A 250 -7.30 -31.22 20.40
CA ILE A 250 -6.16 -32.12 20.36
C ILE A 250 -6.67 -33.52 20.72
N ASP A 251 -6.49 -34.45 19.81
CA ASP A 251 -6.75 -35.88 20.05
C ASP A 251 -5.44 -36.60 20.38
N SER A 252 -5.34 -37.14 21.59
CA SER A 252 -4.10 -37.74 22.14
C SER A 252 -3.85 -39.15 21.68
N SER A 253 -4.45 -39.61 20.59
CA SER A 253 -4.34 -41.02 20.13
C SER A 253 -3.00 -41.43 19.49
N SER A 254 -2.03 -40.50 19.34
CA SER A 254 -0.69 -40.83 18.84
C SER A 254 0.39 -40.38 19.82
N GLY A 255 1.13 -41.33 20.34
CA GLY A 255 2.15 -41.22 21.40
C GLY A 255 3.36 -40.36 21.06
N SER A 256 3.16 -39.06 20.95
CA SER A 256 4.22 -38.07 20.88
C SER A 256 4.23 -37.24 22.17
N THR A 257 5.41 -36.98 22.69
CA THR A 257 5.70 -36.14 23.86
C THR A 257 5.28 -34.67 23.60
N SER A 258 3.98 -34.41 23.50
CA SER A 258 3.47 -33.02 23.45
C SER A 258 3.12 -32.58 24.89
N THR A 259 3.50 -31.36 25.25
CA THR A 259 3.14 -30.74 26.53
C THR A 259 1.65 -30.36 26.61
N LEU A 260 0.86 -30.64 25.57
CA LEU A 260 -0.55 -30.32 25.47
C LEU A 260 -1.42 -31.52 25.92
N GLN A 261 -2.45 -31.24 26.72
CA GLN A 261 -3.33 -32.28 27.27
C GLN A 261 -4.44 -32.64 26.25
N SER A 262 -4.87 -33.90 26.27
CA SER A 262 -6.01 -34.36 25.47
C SER A 262 -7.27 -33.60 25.82
N GLY A 263 -8.00 -33.10 24.79
CA GLY A 263 -9.21 -32.30 24.93
C GLY A 263 -8.95 -30.80 24.99
N GLU A 264 -7.70 -30.34 24.96
CA GLU A 264 -7.38 -28.91 24.90
C GLU A 264 -7.80 -28.33 23.55
N LYS A 265 -8.52 -27.19 23.59
CA LYS A 265 -8.99 -26.49 22.38
C LYS A 265 -7.98 -25.45 21.95
N ILE A 266 -7.48 -25.56 20.73
CA ILE A 266 -6.66 -24.54 20.08
C ILE A 266 -7.56 -23.73 19.15
N SER A 267 -7.49 -22.41 19.29
CA SER A 267 -8.19 -21.48 18.40
C SER A 267 -7.18 -20.76 17.49
N LEU A 268 -7.32 -20.99 16.19
CA LEU A 268 -6.49 -20.35 15.16
C LEU A 268 -7.32 -19.38 14.34
N LYS A 269 -6.72 -18.24 13.97
CA LYS A 269 -7.30 -17.29 13.02
C LYS A 269 -6.59 -17.46 11.67
N ILE A 270 -7.29 -17.99 10.69
CA ILE A 270 -6.75 -18.30 9.36
C ILE A 270 -7.22 -17.22 8.36
N PRO A 271 -6.31 -16.59 7.60
CA PRO A 271 -6.68 -15.73 6.46
C PRO A 271 -7.51 -16.50 5.43
N ILE A 272 -8.47 -15.84 4.79
CA ILE A 272 -9.36 -16.47 3.80
C ILE A 272 -9.15 -15.91 2.38
N ASN A 273 -7.96 -15.42 2.07
CA ASN A 273 -7.56 -14.81 0.78
C ASN A 273 -8.36 -13.57 0.36
N LEU A 274 -9.18 -13.02 1.25
CA LEU A 274 -9.86 -11.75 0.98
C LEU A 274 -9.11 -10.59 1.61
N GLY A 275 -9.24 -9.41 1.02
CA GLY A 275 -8.70 -8.15 1.54
C GLY A 275 -9.74 -7.05 1.62
N TYR A 276 -9.75 -6.28 2.71
CA TYR A 276 -10.48 -5.02 2.81
C TYR A 276 -9.65 -3.90 2.21
N ILE A 277 -10.22 -3.21 1.23
CA ILE A 277 -9.55 -2.15 0.48
C ILE A 277 -10.26 -0.82 0.73
N LEU A 278 -9.54 0.15 1.26
CA LEU A 278 -9.99 1.54 1.37
C LEU A 278 -9.95 2.17 -0.01
N LYS A 279 -11.03 2.87 -0.42
CA LYS A 279 -11.12 3.50 -1.74
C LYS A 279 -10.10 4.62 -1.89
N ALA A 280 -9.50 4.72 -3.08
CA ALA A 280 -8.44 5.69 -3.37
C ALA A 280 -8.91 7.16 -3.23
N GLU A 281 -10.19 7.44 -3.44
CA GLU A 281 -10.76 8.79 -3.26
C GLU A 281 -10.55 9.37 -1.85
N LEU A 282 -10.40 8.51 -0.83
CA LEU A 282 -10.09 8.95 0.54
C LEU A 282 -8.75 9.70 0.65
N LEU A 283 -7.82 9.48 -0.28
CA LEU A 283 -6.56 10.22 -0.33
C LEU A 283 -6.77 11.72 -0.61
N LEU A 284 -7.83 12.06 -1.34
CA LEU A 284 -8.16 13.45 -1.66
C LEU A 284 -8.66 14.22 -0.41
N ASP A 285 -9.29 13.52 0.53
CA ASP A 285 -9.67 14.11 1.81
C ASP A 285 -8.43 14.52 2.62
N ILE A 286 -7.40 13.62 2.68
CA ILE A 286 -6.15 13.93 3.37
C ILE A 286 -5.42 15.07 2.66
N LYS A 287 -5.37 15.07 1.32
CA LYS A 287 -4.78 16.15 0.52
C LYS A 287 -5.32 17.52 0.94
N SER A 288 -6.62 17.61 1.24
CA SER A 288 -7.29 18.86 1.59
C SER A 288 -6.83 19.47 2.91
N ILE A 289 -6.25 18.68 3.82
CA ILE A 289 -5.79 19.14 5.15
C ILE A 289 -4.28 19.31 5.25
N ILE A 290 -3.52 18.87 4.25
CA ILE A 290 -2.06 19.05 4.24
C ILE A 290 -1.72 20.52 4.01
N ASN A 291 -0.89 21.07 4.90
CA ASN A 291 -0.33 22.39 4.67
C ASN A 291 0.79 22.32 3.62
N TRP A 292 0.47 22.76 2.41
CA TRP A 292 1.42 22.81 1.29
C TRP A 292 2.25 24.11 1.33
N SER A 293 2.91 24.40 2.47
CA SER A 293 3.74 25.61 2.64
C SER A 293 4.98 25.60 1.74
#